data_92302ab120bb496a93d7d5b10eb297ba
#
_entry.id   92302ab120bb496a93d7d5b10eb297ba
#
_cell.length_a   1.000
_cell.length_b   1.000
_cell.length_c   1.000
_cell.angle_alpha   90.00
_cell.angle_beta   90.00
_cell.angle_gamma   90.00
#
_symmetry.space_group_name_H-M   'P 1'
#
loop_
_entity.id
_entity.type
_entity.pdbx_description
1 polymer ?
#
loop_
_entity_poly.entity_id
_entity_poly.type
_entity_poly.pdbx_seq_one_letter_code
_entity_poly.pdbx_strand_id
1 'polypeptide(L)'
;MTHSEILTMLGDYVDSLIANSSAEAPLWNIEKVRSGKPNKWNYIDGCMITACLSLYHTTGDQKYLDFSQNFIDYFVQEDGSIQTYDPKEYNLDNVNQGKNLFTLYDIYGEEKYRKAIDVIRSQLETQPRTKEGNFWHKDIYPWQVWLDGTYMAQPFYMDYETRYNKMQGCIDSYKQFMNIKKHMRDEKTGLYYHGYDESRQMYWADPVTGCSPNFWLRAMGWFMVAMVDTLERMDEQLYNEYRGIMAMLKQTIEDVHKFQDEETGMFWQVMDHPGVEGNYLETSGTALFAYAVLKGVRLGYLPKRMAAWAEKAFYGTCDQYLSQNPDGSLQLGGICLVAGLGGKDHRDGSLAYYFSEPVVCNDAKGVGPLVLAYTEMIAKK
;
A
#
# COMPACT_ATOMS: atom_id res chain seq x y z
N MET A 1 -10.05 -12.55 -22.58
CA MET A 1 -9.66 -11.31 -23.33
C MET A 1 -8.21 -11.41 -23.76
N THR A 2 -7.83 -10.72 -24.85
CA THR A 2 -6.40 -10.55 -25.18
C THR A 2 -5.76 -9.56 -24.18
N HIS A 3 -4.44 -9.64 -24.03
CA HIS A 3 -3.71 -8.70 -23.17
C HIS A 3 -3.93 -7.22 -23.58
N SER A 4 -4.06 -6.94 -24.89
CA SER A 4 -4.34 -5.58 -25.38
C SER A 4 -5.73 -5.09 -24.99
N GLU A 5 -6.74 -5.96 -25.07
CA GLU A 5 -8.12 -5.63 -24.67
C GLU A 5 -8.19 -5.36 -23.15
N ILE A 6 -7.49 -6.18 -22.34
CA ILE A 6 -7.42 -5.96 -20.88
C ILE A 6 -6.81 -4.59 -20.56
N LEU A 7 -5.70 -4.24 -21.18
CA LEU A 7 -5.05 -2.95 -20.92
C LEU A 7 -5.93 -1.77 -21.35
N THR A 8 -6.65 -1.88 -22.47
CA THR A 8 -7.62 -0.85 -22.90
C THR A 8 -8.76 -0.74 -21.91
N MET A 9 -9.39 -1.86 -21.56
CA MET A 9 -10.51 -1.91 -20.62
C MET A 9 -10.14 -1.34 -19.25
N LEU A 10 -8.91 -1.60 -18.77
CA LEU A 10 -8.44 -1.06 -17.51
C LEU A 10 -8.21 0.45 -17.57
N GLY A 11 -7.71 0.98 -18.71
CA GLY A 11 -7.62 2.41 -18.95
C GLY A 11 -8.99 3.10 -18.92
N ASP A 12 -9.96 2.55 -19.64
CA ASP A 12 -11.36 3.05 -19.68
C ASP A 12 -12.00 3.01 -18.28
N TYR A 13 -11.72 1.95 -17.51
CA TYR A 13 -12.19 1.82 -16.14
C TYR A 13 -11.66 2.94 -15.23
N VAL A 14 -10.36 3.21 -15.27
CA VAL A 14 -9.75 4.29 -14.47
C VAL A 14 -10.30 5.64 -14.86
N ASP A 15 -10.41 5.90 -16.16
CA ASP A 15 -10.98 7.15 -16.69
C ASP A 15 -12.41 7.37 -16.21
N SER A 16 -13.22 6.32 -16.22
CA SER A 16 -14.61 6.38 -15.72
C SER A 16 -14.65 6.67 -14.21
N LEU A 17 -13.78 6.04 -13.41
CA LEU A 17 -13.71 6.31 -11.98
C LEU A 17 -13.34 7.76 -11.68
N ILE A 18 -12.33 8.30 -12.37
CA ILE A 18 -11.88 9.69 -12.19
C ILE A 18 -12.97 10.67 -12.62
N ALA A 19 -13.58 10.44 -13.77
CA ALA A 19 -14.62 11.34 -14.30
C ALA A 19 -15.86 11.45 -13.39
N ASN A 20 -16.12 10.42 -12.57
CA ASN A 20 -17.28 10.36 -11.69
C ASN A 20 -16.94 10.52 -10.20
N SER A 21 -15.70 10.91 -9.87
CA SER A 21 -15.25 11.10 -8.50
C SER A 21 -14.79 12.53 -8.23
N SER A 22 -14.90 12.94 -6.98
CA SER A 22 -14.30 14.17 -6.46
C SER A 22 -13.69 13.92 -5.07
N ALA A 23 -12.98 14.89 -4.53
CA ALA A 23 -12.45 14.80 -3.17
C ALA A 23 -13.56 14.65 -2.11
N GLU A 24 -14.73 15.23 -2.35
CA GLU A 24 -15.89 15.11 -1.46
C GLU A 24 -16.59 13.76 -1.59
N ALA A 25 -16.62 13.20 -2.80
CA ALA A 25 -17.38 12.00 -3.15
C ALA A 25 -16.57 11.03 -4.03
N PRO A 26 -15.44 10.46 -3.51
CA PRO A 26 -14.67 9.48 -4.25
C PRO A 26 -15.41 8.15 -4.33
N LEU A 27 -15.69 7.66 -5.54
CA LEU A 27 -16.42 6.40 -5.76
C LEU A 27 -15.65 5.17 -5.33
N TRP A 28 -14.33 5.26 -5.27
CA TRP A 28 -13.43 4.17 -4.85
C TRP A 28 -13.26 4.03 -3.34
N ASN A 29 -13.75 4.97 -2.54
CA ASN A 29 -13.67 4.87 -1.08
C ASN A 29 -14.94 4.21 -0.56
N ILE A 30 -14.98 2.87 -0.64
CA ILE A 30 -16.18 2.08 -0.32
C ILE A 30 -16.57 2.21 1.14
N GLU A 31 -15.63 2.39 2.05
CA GLU A 31 -15.92 2.65 3.47
C GLU A 31 -16.67 3.97 3.65
N LYS A 32 -16.24 5.03 2.96
CA LYS A 32 -16.95 6.31 2.94
C LYS A 32 -18.33 6.19 2.29
N VAL A 33 -18.41 5.56 1.12
CA VAL A 33 -19.68 5.36 0.40
C VAL A 33 -20.69 4.64 1.28
N ARG A 34 -20.28 3.56 1.97
CA ARG A 34 -21.15 2.78 2.87
C ARG A 34 -21.55 3.55 4.13
N SER A 35 -20.64 4.35 4.68
CA SER A 35 -20.94 5.10 5.91
C SER A 35 -21.75 6.36 5.68
N GLY A 36 -21.77 6.91 4.47
CA GLY A 36 -22.39 8.19 4.12
C GLY A 36 -21.77 9.42 4.81
N LYS A 37 -20.62 9.25 5.48
CA LYS A 37 -19.94 10.35 6.19
C LYS A 37 -19.19 11.25 5.19
N PRO A 38 -18.94 12.54 5.53
CA PRO A 38 -18.04 13.40 4.75
C PRO A 38 -16.67 12.74 4.56
N ASN A 39 -16.04 13.00 3.42
CA ASN A 39 -14.68 12.51 3.18
C ASN A 39 -13.69 13.25 4.07
N LYS A 40 -12.56 12.63 4.34
CA LYS A 40 -11.47 13.18 5.13
C LYS A 40 -10.13 12.76 4.53
N TRP A 41 -9.06 13.40 4.93
CA TRP A 41 -7.70 12.98 4.61
C TRP A 41 -7.47 11.54 5.08
N ASN A 42 -7.11 10.63 4.16
CA ASN A 42 -6.96 9.21 4.46
C ASN A 42 -6.07 8.48 3.42
N TYR A 43 -5.59 7.28 3.78
CA TYR A 43 -4.73 6.48 2.91
C TYR A 43 -5.45 5.84 1.72
N ILE A 44 -6.76 5.58 1.82
CA ILE A 44 -7.55 4.92 0.76
C ILE A 44 -7.52 5.82 -0.48
N ASP A 45 -7.82 7.10 -0.29
CA ASP A 45 -7.70 8.10 -1.36
C ASP A 45 -6.24 8.29 -1.78
N GLY A 46 -5.30 8.24 -0.81
CA GLY A 46 -3.87 8.30 -1.08
C GLY A 46 -3.39 7.24 -2.07
N CYS A 47 -3.94 6.02 -2.00
CA CYS A 47 -3.62 4.95 -2.95
C CYS A 47 -4.04 5.32 -4.38
N MET A 48 -5.24 5.90 -4.57
CA MET A 48 -5.72 6.31 -5.89
C MET A 48 -4.96 7.51 -6.45
N ILE A 49 -4.70 8.52 -5.61
CA ILE A 49 -3.93 9.69 -6.05
C ILE A 49 -2.51 9.32 -6.44
N THR A 50 -1.86 8.41 -5.68
CA THR A 50 -0.55 7.85 -6.07
C THR A 50 -0.63 7.17 -7.44
N ALA A 51 -1.68 6.39 -7.70
CA ALA A 51 -1.89 5.73 -8.99
C ALA A 51 -2.15 6.72 -10.13
N CYS A 52 -2.94 7.77 -9.91
CA CYS A 52 -3.19 8.84 -10.90
C CYS A 52 -1.88 9.59 -11.24
N LEU A 53 -1.08 9.97 -10.25
CA LEU A 53 0.20 10.60 -10.49
C LEU A 53 1.18 9.68 -11.24
N SER A 54 1.15 8.38 -10.95
CA SER A 54 1.93 7.39 -11.70
C SER A 54 1.48 7.26 -13.15
N LEU A 55 0.16 7.33 -13.42
CA LEU A 55 -0.38 7.39 -14.77
C LEU A 55 0.07 8.65 -15.51
N TYR A 56 0.01 9.81 -14.87
CA TYR A 56 0.56 11.04 -15.46
C TYR A 56 2.02 10.89 -15.86
N HIS A 57 2.86 10.39 -14.97
CA HIS A 57 4.28 10.18 -15.28
C HIS A 57 4.52 9.19 -16.42
N THR A 58 3.67 8.19 -16.55
CA THR A 58 3.83 7.14 -17.57
C THR A 58 3.26 7.54 -18.92
N THR A 59 2.12 8.23 -18.94
CA THR A 59 1.38 8.55 -20.17
C THR A 59 1.58 9.99 -20.66
N GLY A 60 1.93 10.91 -19.77
CA GLY A 60 1.94 12.35 -20.04
C GLY A 60 0.55 12.98 -20.12
N ASP A 61 -0.53 12.23 -19.83
CA ASP A 61 -1.88 12.74 -19.92
C ASP A 61 -2.21 13.66 -18.73
N GLN A 62 -2.39 14.92 -19.03
CA GLN A 62 -2.57 16.00 -18.05
C GLN A 62 -3.81 15.79 -17.15
N LYS A 63 -4.85 15.12 -17.63
CA LYS A 63 -6.07 14.86 -16.84
C LYS A 63 -5.80 14.20 -15.49
N TYR A 64 -4.80 13.29 -15.41
CA TYR A 64 -4.45 12.60 -14.17
C TYR A 64 -3.76 13.53 -13.19
N LEU A 65 -2.92 14.45 -13.67
CA LEU A 65 -2.27 15.44 -12.82
C LEU A 65 -3.28 16.47 -12.31
N ASP A 66 -4.11 17.02 -13.20
CA ASP A 66 -5.14 18.02 -12.84
C ASP A 66 -6.13 17.45 -11.81
N PHE A 67 -6.55 16.19 -12.01
CA PHE A 67 -7.41 15.51 -11.05
C PHE A 67 -6.73 15.36 -9.69
N SER A 68 -5.47 14.92 -9.68
CA SER A 68 -4.70 14.70 -8.45
C SER A 68 -4.47 16.00 -7.68
N GLN A 69 -4.13 17.08 -8.39
CA GLN A 69 -3.96 18.41 -7.80
C GLN A 69 -5.26 18.90 -7.18
N ASN A 70 -6.37 18.90 -7.93
CA ASN A 70 -7.68 19.34 -7.45
C ASN A 70 -8.14 18.53 -6.22
N PHE A 71 -7.85 17.21 -6.22
CA PHE A 71 -8.21 16.35 -5.09
C PHE A 71 -7.41 16.72 -3.82
N ILE A 72 -6.12 16.93 -3.95
CA ILE A 72 -5.24 17.31 -2.83
C ILE A 72 -5.56 18.72 -2.35
N ASP A 73 -5.80 19.66 -3.25
CA ASP A 73 -6.11 21.07 -2.93
C ASP A 73 -7.43 21.25 -2.18
N TYR A 74 -8.33 20.27 -2.27
CA TYR A 74 -9.52 20.26 -1.42
C TYR A 74 -9.17 20.18 0.07
N PHE A 75 -8.09 19.46 0.41
CA PHE A 75 -7.65 19.28 1.82
C PHE A 75 -6.54 20.24 2.23
N VAL A 76 -5.59 20.52 1.35
CA VAL A 76 -4.38 21.32 1.68
C VAL A 76 -4.65 22.79 1.50
N GLN A 77 -4.50 23.56 2.58
CA GLN A 77 -4.75 25.01 2.61
C GLN A 77 -3.46 25.79 2.28
N GLU A 78 -3.59 27.08 1.95
CA GLU A 78 -2.46 27.96 1.60
C GLU A 78 -1.40 28.10 2.70
N ASP A 79 -1.78 27.93 3.94
CA ASP A 79 -0.86 27.95 5.09
C ASP A 79 -0.15 26.60 5.32
N GLY A 80 -0.51 25.56 4.53
CA GLY A 80 0.00 24.20 4.64
C GLY A 80 -0.77 23.32 5.63
N SER A 81 -1.79 23.84 6.29
CA SER A 81 -2.68 23.01 7.11
C SER A 81 -3.47 22.04 6.23
N ILE A 82 -3.79 20.86 6.77
CA ILE A 82 -4.50 19.81 6.05
C ILE A 82 -5.84 19.58 6.75
N GLN A 83 -6.94 19.84 6.05
CA GLN A 83 -8.27 19.63 6.60
C GLN A 83 -8.45 18.19 7.05
N THR A 84 -9.05 18.00 8.22
CA THR A 84 -9.34 16.69 8.82
C THR A 84 -8.12 15.84 9.20
N TYR A 85 -6.91 16.39 9.15
CA TYR A 85 -5.68 15.75 9.59
C TYR A 85 -5.20 16.36 10.91
N ASP A 86 -4.99 15.53 11.91
CA ASP A 86 -4.36 15.91 13.17
C ASP A 86 -3.10 15.04 13.39
N PRO A 87 -1.89 15.63 13.40
CA PRO A 87 -0.66 14.89 13.69
C PRO A 87 -0.68 14.15 15.03
N LYS A 88 -1.48 14.63 16.00
CA LYS A 88 -1.57 14.07 17.35
C LYS A 88 -2.50 12.84 17.45
N GLU A 89 -3.23 12.51 16.39
CA GLU A 89 -3.89 11.20 16.32
C GLU A 89 -2.88 10.05 16.26
N TYR A 90 -1.64 10.35 15.87
CA TYR A 90 -0.58 9.36 15.70
C TYR A 90 -1.02 8.12 14.92
N ASN A 91 -1.75 8.35 13.82
CA ASN A 91 -2.23 7.32 12.92
C ASN A 91 -1.35 7.28 11.67
N LEU A 92 -0.55 6.22 11.49
CA LEU A 92 0.34 6.10 10.34
C LEU A 92 -0.42 6.06 9.00
N ASP A 93 -1.66 5.57 8.98
CA ASP A 93 -2.46 5.54 7.74
C ASP A 93 -2.60 6.95 7.14
N ASN A 94 -2.71 7.97 7.97
CA ASN A 94 -2.88 9.35 7.53
C ASN A 94 -1.60 9.97 6.94
N VAL A 95 -0.44 9.37 7.16
CA VAL A 95 0.85 9.79 6.56
C VAL A 95 0.91 9.42 5.08
N ASN A 96 0.27 8.32 4.67
CA ASN A 96 0.38 7.75 3.33
C ASN A 96 0.09 8.74 2.20
N GLN A 97 -0.99 9.49 2.30
CA GLN A 97 -1.37 10.46 1.26
C GLN A 97 -0.35 11.59 1.11
N GLY A 98 0.46 11.85 2.13
CA GLY A 98 1.53 12.84 2.12
C GLY A 98 2.62 12.58 1.06
N LYS A 99 2.80 11.34 0.62
CA LYS A 99 3.74 11.00 -0.48
C LYS A 99 3.44 11.78 -1.75
N ASN A 100 2.18 12.03 -2.02
CA ASN A 100 1.71 12.71 -3.23
C ASN A 100 2.08 14.19 -3.25
N LEU A 101 2.27 14.79 -2.07
CA LEU A 101 2.68 16.19 -1.94
C LEU A 101 4.07 16.46 -2.50
N PHE A 102 5.01 15.50 -2.40
CA PHE A 102 6.35 15.67 -2.98
C PHE A 102 6.27 15.84 -4.50
N THR A 103 5.48 15.01 -5.17
CA THR A 103 5.27 15.09 -6.62
C THR A 103 4.63 16.42 -7.03
N LEU A 104 3.59 16.86 -6.31
CA LEU A 104 2.95 18.14 -6.60
C LEU A 104 3.88 19.32 -6.34
N TYR A 105 4.69 19.26 -5.27
CA TYR A 105 5.69 20.28 -4.99
C TYR A 105 6.78 20.34 -6.06
N ASP A 106 7.27 19.19 -6.53
CA ASP A 106 8.26 19.12 -7.60
C ASP A 106 7.76 19.70 -8.94
N ILE A 107 6.45 19.55 -9.23
CA ILE A 107 5.85 20.02 -10.48
C ILE A 107 5.47 21.51 -10.39
N TYR A 108 4.84 21.93 -9.32
CA TYR A 108 4.24 23.27 -9.22
C TYR A 108 5.07 24.27 -8.40
N GLY A 109 5.94 23.81 -7.49
CA GLY A 109 6.75 24.67 -6.61
C GLY A 109 5.93 25.45 -5.58
N GLU A 110 4.65 25.06 -5.33
CA GLU A 110 3.79 25.80 -4.43
C GLU A 110 4.13 25.51 -2.97
N GLU A 111 4.43 26.56 -2.20
CA GLU A 111 4.86 26.47 -0.79
C GLU A 111 3.84 25.78 0.13
N LYS A 112 2.55 25.79 -0.20
CA LYS A 112 1.53 25.09 0.58
C LYS A 112 1.83 23.58 0.67
N TYR A 113 2.29 22.96 -0.42
CA TYR A 113 2.65 21.54 -0.41
C TYR A 113 3.88 21.27 0.46
N ARG A 114 4.89 22.15 0.38
CA ARG A 114 6.08 22.01 1.22
C ARG A 114 5.76 22.13 2.71
N LYS A 115 4.93 23.09 3.09
CA LYS A 115 4.45 23.26 4.47
C LYS A 115 3.61 22.06 4.93
N ALA A 116 2.73 21.54 4.08
CA ALA A 116 1.92 20.36 4.38
C ALA A 116 2.79 19.10 4.59
N ILE A 117 3.87 18.94 3.80
CA ILE A 117 4.87 17.90 4.02
C ILE A 117 5.50 18.03 5.41
N ASP A 118 5.84 19.26 5.86
CA ASP A 118 6.38 19.49 7.20
C ASP A 118 5.37 19.17 8.30
N VAL A 119 4.10 19.49 8.10
CA VAL A 119 3.01 19.15 9.03
C VAL A 119 2.92 17.62 9.21
N ILE A 120 2.95 16.86 8.11
CA ILE A 120 2.91 15.39 8.19
C ILE A 120 4.19 14.85 8.85
N ARG A 121 5.36 15.42 8.51
CA ARG A 121 6.63 15.00 9.12
C ARG A 121 6.63 15.22 10.63
N SER A 122 5.99 16.28 11.13
CA SER A 122 5.89 16.56 12.56
C SER A 122 5.22 15.44 13.36
N GLN A 123 4.27 14.70 12.76
CA GLN A 123 3.71 13.49 13.38
C GLN A 123 4.80 12.46 13.65
N LEU A 124 5.65 12.18 12.65
CA LEU A 124 6.68 11.14 12.77
C LEU A 124 7.81 11.49 13.76
N GLU A 125 8.00 12.77 14.09
CA GLU A 125 8.96 13.20 15.10
C GLU A 125 8.60 12.67 16.49
N THR A 126 7.31 12.65 16.78
CA THR A 126 6.78 12.29 18.10
C THR A 126 5.91 11.04 18.06
N GLN A 127 5.80 10.36 16.90
CA GLN A 127 5.08 9.09 16.78
C GLN A 127 5.52 8.12 17.87
N PRO A 128 4.62 7.55 18.67
CA PRO A 128 4.97 6.54 19.66
C PRO A 128 5.74 5.37 19.04
N ARG A 129 6.67 4.80 19.79
CA ARG A 129 7.56 3.76 19.31
C ARG A 129 7.65 2.57 20.26
N THR A 130 7.96 1.41 19.72
CA THR A 130 8.40 0.24 20.46
C THR A 130 9.77 0.51 21.10
N LYS A 131 10.20 -0.34 22.02
CA LYS A 131 11.52 -0.23 22.67
C LYS A 131 12.67 -0.34 21.66
N GLU A 132 12.49 -1.12 20.58
CA GLU A 132 13.48 -1.27 19.50
C GLU A 132 13.36 -0.16 18.43
N GLY A 133 12.42 0.76 18.57
CA GLY A 133 12.35 1.99 17.78
C GLY A 133 11.34 1.98 16.62
N ASN A 134 10.61 0.91 16.36
CA ASN A 134 9.56 0.93 15.34
C ASN A 134 8.42 1.82 15.75
N PHE A 135 7.86 2.55 14.79
CA PHE A 135 6.63 3.29 14.99
C PHE A 135 5.49 2.35 15.40
N TRP A 136 4.69 2.73 16.39
CA TRP A 136 3.38 2.11 16.57
C TRP A 136 2.51 2.41 15.36
N HIS A 137 1.73 1.44 14.93
CA HIS A 137 0.83 1.63 13.79
C HIS A 137 -0.17 2.79 14.03
N LYS A 138 -0.72 2.84 15.26
CA LYS A 138 -1.59 3.93 15.74
C LYS A 138 -1.45 4.07 17.25
N ASP A 139 -1.68 5.25 17.79
CA ASP A 139 -1.69 5.46 19.24
C ASP A 139 -2.74 4.59 19.95
N ILE A 140 -3.88 4.38 19.32
CA ILE A 140 -4.95 3.48 19.82
C ILE A 140 -4.56 1.98 19.81
N TYR A 141 -3.43 1.64 19.24
CA TYR A 141 -2.85 0.29 19.21
C TYR A 141 -1.44 0.31 19.79
N PRO A 142 -1.29 0.56 21.11
CA PRO A 142 0.02 0.73 21.72
C PRO A 142 0.90 -0.52 21.56
N TRP A 143 2.19 -0.30 21.34
CA TRP A 143 3.22 -1.32 21.14
C TRP A 143 3.09 -2.19 19.89
N GLN A 144 2.12 -1.88 19.00
CA GLN A 144 1.85 -2.70 17.83
C GLN A 144 2.54 -2.16 16.58
N VAL A 145 3.22 -3.07 15.88
CA VAL A 145 3.80 -2.87 14.56
C VAL A 145 3.04 -3.74 13.57
N TRP A 146 2.43 -3.12 12.55
CA TRP A 146 1.77 -3.85 11.48
C TRP A 146 2.53 -3.64 10.17
N LEU A 147 2.53 -4.65 9.30
CA LEU A 147 3.17 -4.53 7.98
C LEU A 147 2.61 -3.36 7.18
N ASP A 148 1.32 -3.09 7.31
CA ASP A 148 0.61 -1.94 6.72
C ASP A 148 1.30 -0.62 7.05
N GLY A 149 1.68 -0.43 8.31
CA GLY A 149 2.35 0.79 8.78
C GLY A 149 3.67 1.08 8.06
N THR A 150 4.33 0.07 7.51
CA THR A 150 5.54 0.29 6.72
C THR A 150 5.24 1.01 5.41
N TYR A 151 4.21 0.61 4.70
CA TYR A 151 3.78 1.31 3.49
C TYR A 151 3.23 2.70 3.79
N MET A 152 2.51 2.82 4.91
CA MET A 152 1.90 4.10 5.28
C MET A 152 2.95 5.17 5.56
N ALA A 153 4.06 4.80 6.21
CA ALA A 153 5.03 5.78 6.71
C ALA A 153 6.40 5.78 5.99
N GLN A 154 7.00 4.62 5.70
CA GLN A 154 8.41 4.56 5.35
C GLN A 154 8.78 5.23 4.02
N PRO A 155 8.00 5.12 2.91
CA PRO A 155 8.32 5.84 1.68
C PRO A 155 8.27 7.37 1.86
N PHE A 156 7.29 7.89 2.61
CA PHE A 156 7.23 9.31 2.96
C PHE A 156 8.42 9.73 3.85
N TYR A 157 8.69 8.94 4.88
CA TYR A 157 9.76 9.20 5.84
C TYR A 157 11.12 9.24 5.16
N MET A 158 11.44 8.25 4.34
CA MET A 158 12.69 8.19 3.58
C MET A 158 12.83 9.38 2.63
N ASP A 159 11.79 9.71 1.87
CA ASP A 159 11.80 10.84 0.93
C ASP A 159 12.06 12.18 1.65
N TYR A 160 11.36 12.41 2.77
CA TYR A 160 11.58 13.62 3.58
C TYR A 160 13.01 13.71 4.11
N GLU A 161 13.49 12.65 4.73
CA GLU A 161 14.82 12.62 5.35
C GLU A 161 15.94 12.79 4.32
N THR A 162 15.78 12.20 3.14
CA THR A 162 16.72 12.35 2.03
C THR A 162 16.75 13.79 1.49
N ARG A 163 15.58 14.39 1.26
CA ARG A 163 15.47 15.71 0.63
C ARG A 163 15.76 16.87 1.57
N TYR A 164 15.25 16.80 2.80
CA TYR A 164 15.14 17.98 3.66
C TYR A 164 15.88 17.88 4.99
N ASN A 165 16.22 16.69 5.45
CA ASN A 165 16.82 16.48 6.78
C ASN A 165 18.22 15.89 6.75
N LYS A 166 18.96 16.05 5.66
CA LYS A 166 20.34 15.56 5.50
C LYS A 166 20.50 14.09 5.90
N MET A 167 19.52 13.28 5.56
CA MET A 167 19.46 11.84 5.81
C MET A 167 19.49 11.41 7.29
N GLN A 168 19.19 12.29 8.23
CA GLN A 168 19.27 11.98 9.66
C GLN A 168 18.40 10.80 10.08
N GLY A 169 17.20 10.67 9.50
CA GLY A 169 16.26 9.58 9.80
C GLY A 169 16.36 8.36 8.87
N CYS A 170 17.19 8.39 7.83
CA CYS A 170 17.25 7.29 6.87
C CYS A 170 17.71 5.97 7.51
N ILE A 171 18.69 6.04 8.41
CA ILE A 171 19.16 4.86 9.17
C ILE A 171 18.07 4.33 10.11
N ASP A 172 17.25 5.22 10.67
CA ASP A 172 16.11 4.82 11.51
C ASP A 172 15.07 4.07 10.68
N SER A 173 14.72 4.56 9.50
CA SER A 173 13.85 3.86 8.55
C SER A 173 14.38 2.45 8.23
N TYR A 174 15.64 2.32 7.88
CA TYR A 174 16.29 1.03 7.66
C TYR A 174 16.18 0.08 8.85
N LYS A 175 16.47 0.57 10.06
CA LYS A 175 16.36 -0.23 11.30
C LYS A 175 14.93 -0.75 11.51
N GLN A 176 13.91 0.04 11.19
CA GLN A 176 12.53 -0.40 11.33
C GLN A 176 12.21 -1.58 10.40
N PHE A 177 12.70 -1.59 9.16
CA PHE A 177 12.60 -2.76 8.28
C PHE A 177 13.33 -3.98 8.84
N MET A 178 14.54 -3.80 9.38
CA MET A 178 15.31 -4.90 9.96
C MET A 178 14.66 -5.49 11.21
N ASN A 179 14.04 -4.67 12.05
CA ASN A 179 13.29 -5.12 13.21
C ASN A 179 12.06 -5.95 12.79
N ILE A 180 11.35 -5.54 11.74
CA ILE A 180 10.24 -6.33 11.17
C ILE A 180 10.75 -7.69 10.70
N LYS A 181 11.85 -7.73 9.97
CA LYS A 181 12.48 -8.99 9.56
C LYS A 181 12.81 -9.89 10.75
N LYS A 182 13.35 -9.30 11.81
CA LYS A 182 13.76 -10.02 13.02
C LYS A 182 12.58 -10.64 13.78
N HIS A 183 11.46 -9.90 13.87
CA HIS A 183 10.36 -10.28 14.77
C HIS A 183 9.16 -10.91 14.05
N MET A 184 8.90 -10.53 12.81
CA MET A 184 7.66 -10.87 12.14
C MET A 184 7.82 -11.90 11.02
N ARG A 185 9.05 -12.29 10.66
CA ARG A 185 9.28 -13.30 9.62
C ARG A 185 9.12 -14.71 10.19
N ASP A 186 8.30 -15.53 9.55
CA ASP A 186 8.23 -16.96 9.82
C ASP A 186 9.36 -17.71 9.09
N GLU A 187 10.19 -18.42 9.81
CA GLU A 187 11.36 -19.11 9.26
C GLU A 187 11.00 -20.33 8.38
N LYS A 188 9.79 -20.88 8.53
CA LYS A 188 9.34 -22.06 7.76
C LYS A 188 8.84 -21.67 6.38
N THR A 189 8.01 -20.63 6.30
CA THR A 189 7.36 -20.19 5.07
C THR A 189 8.13 -19.06 4.39
N GLY A 190 8.87 -18.26 5.16
CA GLY A 190 9.46 -17.00 4.72
C GLY A 190 8.48 -15.84 4.68
N LEU A 191 7.20 -16.08 4.97
CA LEU A 191 6.17 -15.04 5.03
C LEU A 191 6.30 -14.21 6.32
N TYR A 192 5.63 -13.07 6.34
CA TYR A 192 5.59 -12.18 7.50
C TYR A 192 4.17 -12.13 8.07
N TYR A 193 4.07 -12.22 9.39
CA TYR A 193 2.81 -12.07 10.11
C TYR A 193 2.24 -10.66 9.92
N HIS A 194 0.91 -10.53 9.93
CA HIS A 194 0.22 -9.25 9.74
C HIS A 194 0.65 -8.18 10.76
N GLY A 195 0.71 -8.57 12.04
CA GLY A 195 1.07 -7.68 13.13
C GLY A 195 1.93 -8.33 14.20
N TYR A 196 2.61 -7.46 14.95
CA TYR A 196 3.46 -7.78 16.08
C TYR A 196 3.14 -6.85 17.23
N ASP A 197 2.86 -7.40 18.42
CA ASP A 197 2.71 -6.68 19.68
C ASP A 197 3.96 -6.91 20.55
N GLU A 198 4.81 -5.89 20.68
CA GLU A 198 6.02 -5.98 21.50
C GLU A 198 5.67 -6.25 22.98
N SER A 199 4.53 -5.75 23.45
CA SER A 199 4.06 -5.98 24.82
C SER A 199 3.57 -7.40 25.09
N ARG A 200 3.12 -8.10 24.00
CA ARG A 200 2.50 -9.45 24.05
C ARG A 200 1.25 -9.50 24.94
N GLN A 201 0.57 -8.37 25.14
CA GLN A 201 -0.62 -8.27 25.97
C GLN A 201 -1.91 -8.39 25.19
N MET A 202 -1.84 -8.20 23.86
CA MET A 202 -3.02 -8.32 23.03
C MET A 202 -3.46 -9.77 22.91
N TYR A 203 -4.77 -10.00 22.98
CA TYR A 203 -5.37 -11.35 22.92
C TYR A 203 -5.08 -12.09 21.61
N TRP A 204 -4.79 -11.36 20.53
CA TRP A 204 -4.42 -11.95 19.24
C TRP A 204 -2.92 -12.28 19.12
N ALA A 205 -2.10 -11.75 20.01
CA ALA A 205 -0.66 -11.92 19.94
C ALA A 205 -0.23 -13.26 20.56
N ASP A 206 0.63 -13.98 19.87
CA ASP A 206 1.30 -15.15 20.44
C ASP A 206 2.12 -14.74 21.68
N PRO A 207 1.97 -15.43 22.81
CA PRO A 207 2.58 -15.02 24.08
C PRO A 207 4.12 -15.15 24.08
N VAL A 208 4.70 -15.88 23.13
CA VAL A 208 6.14 -16.07 23.01
C VAL A 208 6.73 -15.12 21.97
N THR A 209 6.15 -15.06 20.78
CA THR A 209 6.66 -14.27 19.66
C THR A 209 6.10 -12.85 19.62
N GLY A 210 4.87 -12.64 20.08
CA GLY A 210 4.12 -11.40 19.92
C GLY A 210 3.45 -11.24 18.57
N CYS A 211 3.59 -12.21 17.66
CA CYS A 211 3.03 -12.16 16.31
C CYS A 211 1.55 -12.53 16.27
N SER A 212 0.83 -12.01 15.28
CA SER A 212 -0.52 -12.44 14.93
C SER A 212 -0.52 -13.85 14.32
N PRO A 213 -1.68 -14.57 14.31
CA PRO A 213 -1.65 -16.01 14.00
C PRO A 213 -1.47 -16.35 12.51
N ASN A 214 -1.79 -15.43 11.56
CA ASN A 214 -1.88 -15.74 10.13
C ASN A 214 -1.17 -14.72 9.23
N PHE A 215 -0.92 -15.12 7.96
CA PHE A 215 -0.28 -14.30 6.93
C PHE A 215 -1.35 -13.71 6.01
N TRP A 216 -1.75 -12.47 6.25
CA TRP A 216 -2.72 -11.77 5.43
C TRP A 216 -2.06 -11.17 4.19
N LEU A 217 -2.55 -11.55 3.02
CA LEU A 217 -1.96 -11.20 1.72
C LEU A 217 -1.77 -9.69 1.53
N ARG A 218 -2.78 -8.86 1.85
CA ARG A 218 -2.66 -7.41 1.65
C ARG A 218 -1.59 -6.77 2.53
N ALA A 219 -1.42 -7.22 3.77
CA ALA A 219 -0.33 -6.75 4.63
C ALA A 219 1.03 -7.10 4.04
N MET A 220 1.20 -8.34 3.54
CA MET A 220 2.39 -8.74 2.79
C MET A 220 2.61 -7.86 1.56
N GLY A 221 1.56 -7.56 0.81
CA GLY A 221 1.59 -6.66 -0.34
C GLY A 221 2.09 -5.27 0.02
N TRP A 222 1.53 -4.68 1.07
CA TRP A 222 1.98 -3.37 1.58
C TRP A 222 3.46 -3.37 1.95
N PHE A 223 3.93 -4.44 2.60
CA PHE A 223 5.34 -4.57 2.98
C PHE A 223 6.28 -4.62 1.77
N MET A 224 5.92 -5.38 0.73
CA MET A 224 6.71 -5.45 -0.51
C MET A 224 6.76 -4.08 -1.22
N VAL A 225 5.63 -3.38 -1.30
CA VAL A 225 5.57 -2.04 -1.91
C VAL A 225 6.32 -1.03 -1.05
N ALA A 226 6.22 -1.10 0.28
CA ALA A 226 7.01 -0.24 1.17
C ALA A 226 8.51 -0.35 0.89
N MET A 227 9.03 -1.57 0.67
CA MET A 227 10.44 -1.77 0.37
C MET A 227 10.84 -1.18 -0.99
N VAL A 228 10.08 -1.45 -2.06
CA VAL A 228 10.43 -0.97 -3.40
C VAL A 228 10.30 0.55 -3.52
N ASP A 229 9.29 1.14 -2.89
CA ASP A 229 9.08 2.59 -2.91
C ASP A 229 10.10 3.32 -2.02
N THR A 230 10.51 2.72 -0.89
CA THR A 230 11.56 3.28 -0.04
C THR A 230 12.92 3.25 -0.73
N LEU A 231 13.25 2.13 -1.41
CA LEU A 231 14.51 2.01 -2.17
C LEU A 231 14.65 3.09 -3.25
N GLU A 232 13.56 3.45 -3.94
CA GLU A 232 13.57 4.51 -4.95
C GLU A 232 13.88 5.90 -4.37
N ARG A 233 13.64 6.12 -3.08
CA ARG A 233 13.84 7.40 -2.38
C ARG A 233 15.17 7.49 -1.64
N MET A 234 15.93 6.40 -1.58
CA MET A 234 17.21 6.36 -0.88
C MET A 234 18.33 7.06 -1.67
N ASP A 235 19.13 7.83 -0.96
CA ASP A 235 20.36 8.41 -1.52
C ASP A 235 21.44 7.33 -1.68
N GLU A 236 22.29 7.49 -2.70
CA GLU A 236 23.39 6.55 -3.01
C GLU A 236 24.43 6.42 -1.88
N GLN A 237 24.52 7.38 -0.99
CA GLN A 237 25.39 7.33 0.19
C GLN A 237 24.96 6.25 1.20
N LEU A 238 23.72 5.82 1.14
CA LEU A 238 23.14 4.77 2.02
C LEU A 238 23.35 3.36 1.44
N TYR A 239 24.53 3.12 0.88
CA TYR A 239 24.80 1.90 0.10
C TYR A 239 24.54 0.59 0.84
N ASN A 240 24.93 0.48 2.12
CA ASN A 240 24.73 -0.73 2.91
C ASN A 240 23.25 -0.97 3.24
N GLU A 241 22.55 0.09 3.62
CA GLU A 241 21.13 0.09 3.96
C GLU A 241 20.30 -0.25 2.72
N TYR A 242 20.64 0.36 1.59
CA TYR A 242 20.05 0.08 0.29
C TYR A 242 20.17 -1.40 -0.08
N ARG A 243 21.39 -1.98 0.01
CA ARG A 243 21.60 -3.40 -0.25
C ARG A 243 20.86 -4.29 0.72
N GLY A 244 20.75 -3.89 1.98
CA GLY A 244 19.99 -4.61 3.01
C GLY A 244 18.52 -4.71 2.68
N ILE A 245 17.86 -3.59 2.33
CA ILE A 245 16.44 -3.58 1.94
C ILE A 245 16.25 -4.31 0.61
N MET A 246 17.13 -4.11 -0.38
CA MET A 246 17.05 -4.78 -1.68
C MET A 246 17.15 -6.32 -1.53
N ALA A 247 18.07 -6.81 -0.70
CA ALA A 247 18.19 -8.23 -0.42
C ALA A 247 16.93 -8.79 0.28
N MET A 248 16.36 -8.03 1.21
CA MET A 248 15.12 -8.38 1.89
C MET A 248 13.93 -8.40 0.92
N LEU A 249 13.78 -7.39 0.06
CA LEU A 249 12.75 -7.35 -0.99
C LEU A 249 12.83 -8.59 -1.89
N LYS A 250 14.02 -8.87 -2.41
CA LYS A 250 14.23 -10.04 -3.27
C LYS A 250 13.83 -11.35 -2.59
N GLN A 251 14.30 -11.57 -1.35
CA GLN A 251 13.98 -12.76 -0.59
C GLN A 251 12.48 -12.87 -0.32
N THR A 252 11.83 -11.77 0.07
CA THR A 252 10.39 -11.73 0.34
C THR A 252 9.59 -12.07 -0.93
N ILE A 253 9.95 -11.52 -2.09
CA ILE A 253 9.30 -11.83 -3.36
C ILE A 253 9.48 -13.32 -3.73
N GLU A 254 10.67 -13.88 -3.55
CA GLU A 254 10.94 -15.29 -3.81
C GLU A 254 10.13 -16.21 -2.87
N ASP A 255 9.99 -15.83 -1.59
CA ASP A 255 9.21 -16.60 -0.62
C ASP A 255 7.70 -16.50 -0.91
N VAL A 256 7.19 -15.31 -1.19
CA VAL A 256 5.78 -15.07 -1.56
C VAL A 256 5.39 -15.82 -2.83
N HIS A 257 6.24 -15.82 -3.85
CA HIS A 257 5.98 -16.52 -5.13
C HIS A 257 5.68 -18.02 -4.95
N LYS A 258 6.22 -18.66 -3.93
CA LYS A 258 5.93 -20.09 -3.64
C LYS A 258 4.45 -20.37 -3.35
N PHE A 259 3.69 -19.36 -3.01
CA PHE A 259 2.26 -19.41 -2.71
C PHE A 259 1.38 -18.87 -3.86
N GLN A 260 1.99 -18.54 -5.01
CA GLN A 260 1.25 -18.09 -6.18
C GLN A 260 0.43 -19.25 -6.75
N ASP A 261 -0.87 -19.04 -6.95
CA ASP A 261 -1.74 -20.03 -7.57
C ASP A 261 -1.29 -20.33 -9.01
N GLU A 262 -1.09 -21.59 -9.30
CA GLU A 262 -0.51 -22.01 -10.60
C GLU A 262 -1.46 -21.78 -11.77
N GLU A 263 -2.77 -21.84 -11.57
CA GLU A 263 -3.76 -21.65 -12.63
C GLU A 263 -3.94 -20.17 -12.95
N THR A 264 -4.29 -19.38 -11.96
CA THR A 264 -4.66 -17.98 -12.14
C THR A 264 -3.48 -17.00 -12.04
N GLY A 265 -2.41 -17.38 -11.35
CA GLY A 265 -1.31 -16.49 -10.99
C GLY A 265 -1.62 -15.52 -9.84
N MET A 266 -2.81 -15.58 -9.27
CA MET A 266 -3.21 -14.79 -8.11
C MET A 266 -2.72 -15.41 -6.80
N PHE A 267 -3.10 -14.81 -5.68
CA PHE A 267 -2.81 -15.28 -4.33
C PHE A 267 -4.07 -15.33 -3.47
N TRP A 268 -4.12 -16.30 -2.56
CA TRP A 268 -5.20 -16.45 -1.59
C TRP A 268 -5.13 -15.36 -0.50
N GLN A 269 -6.27 -14.91 -0.01
CA GLN A 269 -6.36 -13.86 1.03
C GLN A 269 -5.54 -14.21 2.27
N VAL A 270 -5.64 -15.44 2.77
CA VAL A 270 -4.70 -15.99 3.75
C VAL A 270 -3.82 -16.98 3.00
N MET A 271 -2.56 -16.60 2.83
CA MET A 271 -1.69 -17.10 1.76
C MET A 271 -1.38 -18.60 1.85
N ASP A 272 -1.17 -19.11 3.03
CA ASP A 272 -0.76 -20.50 3.31
C ASP A 272 -1.94 -21.46 3.52
N HIS A 273 -3.16 -21.01 3.19
CA HIS A 273 -4.40 -21.78 3.30
C HIS A 273 -5.18 -21.87 1.96
N PRO A 274 -4.54 -22.34 0.87
CA PRO A 274 -5.19 -22.40 -0.44
C PRO A 274 -6.39 -23.37 -0.40
N GLY A 275 -7.52 -22.94 -1.00
CA GLY A 275 -8.71 -23.78 -1.14
C GLY A 275 -9.48 -24.08 0.15
N VAL A 276 -9.10 -23.50 1.27
CA VAL A 276 -9.89 -23.63 2.51
C VAL A 276 -11.21 -22.88 2.33
N GLU A 277 -12.32 -23.48 2.79
CA GLU A 277 -13.65 -22.89 2.69
C GLU A 277 -13.69 -21.48 3.32
N GLY A 278 -14.18 -20.50 2.57
CA GLY A 278 -14.20 -19.10 2.94
C GLY A 278 -12.99 -18.29 2.51
N ASN A 279 -11.86 -18.94 2.15
CA ASN A 279 -10.73 -18.26 1.55
C ASN A 279 -10.97 -18.03 0.04
N TYR A 280 -10.36 -16.98 -0.53
CA TYR A 280 -10.53 -16.64 -1.95
C TYR A 280 -9.27 -16.00 -2.52
N LEU A 281 -9.16 -16.01 -3.85
CA LEU A 281 -8.11 -15.30 -4.56
C LEU A 281 -8.37 -13.79 -4.48
N GLU A 282 -7.44 -13.04 -3.88
CA GLU A 282 -7.69 -11.67 -3.43
C GLU A 282 -6.96 -10.66 -4.33
N THR A 283 -7.70 -9.66 -4.80
CA THR A 283 -7.22 -8.68 -5.78
C THR A 283 -6.14 -7.76 -5.24
N SER A 284 -6.31 -7.18 -4.05
CA SER A 284 -5.47 -6.07 -3.60
C SER A 284 -4.02 -6.50 -3.34
N GLY A 285 -3.83 -7.58 -2.62
CA GLY A 285 -2.50 -8.08 -2.34
C GLY A 285 -1.82 -8.70 -3.57
N THR A 286 -2.60 -9.33 -4.46
CA THR A 286 -2.09 -9.80 -5.76
C THR A 286 -1.59 -8.63 -6.63
N ALA A 287 -2.34 -7.54 -6.69
CA ALA A 287 -1.95 -6.34 -7.44
C ALA A 287 -0.73 -5.64 -6.82
N LEU A 288 -0.63 -5.60 -5.48
CA LEU A 288 0.55 -5.09 -4.78
C LEU A 288 1.80 -5.91 -5.08
N PHE A 289 1.68 -7.25 -5.13
CA PHE A 289 2.77 -8.12 -5.56
C PHE A 289 3.19 -7.79 -7.00
N ALA A 290 2.22 -7.71 -7.92
CA ALA A 290 2.49 -7.41 -9.32
C ALA A 290 3.24 -6.07 -9.47
N TYR A 291 2.76 -5.01 -8.83
CA TYR A 291 3.41 -3.71 -8.84
C TYR A 291 4.83 -3.74 -8.25
N ALA A 292 5.00 -4.30 -7.05
CA ALA A 292 6.30 -4.33 -6.38
C ALA A 292 7.36 -5.04 -7.22
N VAL A 293 6.98 -6.16 -7.88
CA VAL A 293 7.89 -6.93 -8.72
C VAL A 293 8.19 -6.21 -10.04
N LEU A 294 7.17 -5.70 -10.74
CA LEU A 294 7.37 -4.99 -12.02
C LEU A 294 8.25 -3.75 -11.83
N LYS A 295 7.94 -2.92 -10.83
CA LYS A 295 8.74 -1.75 -10.47
C LYS A 295 10.17 -2.15 -10.05
N GLY A 296 10.30 -3.16 -9.21
CA GLY A 296 11.61 -3.65 -8.78
C GLY A 296 12.47 -4.18 -9.94
N VAL A 297 11.85 -4.81 -10.94
CA VAL A 297 12.56 -5.24 -12.17
C VAL A 297 12.95 -4.03 -13.03
N ARG A 298 12.05 -3.06 -13.23
CA ARG A 298 12.34 -1.84 -14.00
C ARG A 298 13.50 -1.05 -13.40
N LEU A 299 13.52 -0.92 -12.08
CA LEU A 299 14.57 -0.19 -11.35
C LEU A 299 15.87 -1.01 -11.15
N GLY A 300 15.89 -2.28 -11.56
CA GLY A 300 17.07 -3.14 -11.45
C GLY A 300 17.29 -3.75 -10.06
N TYR A 301 16.31 -3.65 -9.15
CA TYR A 301 16.37 -4.25 -7.82
C TYR A 301 16.14 -5.76 -7.86
N LEU A 302 15.35 -6.22 -8.81
CA LEU A 302 14.96 -7.61 -8.98
C LEU A 302 15.42 -8.16 -10.34
N PRO A 303 15.74 -9.48 -10.43
CA PRO A 303 16.08 -10.14 -11.68
C PRO A 303 14.94 -10.06 -12.70
N LYS A 304 15.27 -9.84 -13.98
CA LYS A 304 14.29 -9.74 -15.09
C LYS A 304 13.33 -10.92 -15.18
N ARG A 305 13.78 -12.16 -14.84
CA ARG A 305 12.93 -13.36 -14.87
C ARG A 305 11.69 -13.26 -13.97
N MET A 306 11.76 -12.46 -12.91
CA MET A 306 10.65 -12.31 -11.98
C MET A 306 9.46 -11.53 -12.56
N ALA A 307 9.68 -10.74 -13.62
CA ALA A 307 8.59 -10.03 -14.30
C ALA A 307 7.46 -10.96 -14.75
N ALA A 308 7.79 -12.18 -15.20
CA ALA A 308 6.77 -13.16 -15.63
C ALA A 308 5.81 -13.56 -14.51
N TRP A 309 6.27 -13.61 -13.25
CA TRP A 309 5.42 -13.90 -12.09
C TRP A 309 4.39 -12.78 -11.87
N ALA A 310 4.87 -11.54 -11.97
CA ALA A 310 4.03 -10.36 -11.79
C ALA A 310 3.05 -10.14 -12.95
N GLU A 311 3.49 -10.39 -14.19
CA GLU A 311 2.62 -10.34 -15.37
C GLU A 311 1.48 -11.37 -15.25
N LYS A 312 1.79 -12.59 -14.82
CA LYS A 312 0.79 -13.62 -14.56
C LYS A 312 -0.20 -13.19 -13.47
N ALA A 313 0.29 -12.62 -12.37
CA ALA A 313 -0.57 -12.09 -11.30
C ALA A 313 -1.48 -10.95 -11.78
N PHE A 314 -0.93 -10.01 -12.56
CA PHE A 314 -1.68 -8.88 -13.12
C PHE A 314 -2.80 -9.34 -14.04
N TYR A 315 -2.47 -10.16 -15.05
CA TYR A 315 -3.47 -10.63 -16.01
C TYR A 315 -4.48 -11.57 -15.35
N GLY A 316 -4.05 -12.46 -14.44
CA GLY A 316 -4.96 -13.30 -13.68
C GLY A 316 -5.96 -12.52 -12.85
N THR A 317 -5.53 -11.43 -12.23
CA THR A 317 -6.44 -10.51 -11.51
C THR A 317 -7.47 -9.89 -12.46
N CYS A 318 -7.03 -9.41 -13.62
CA CYS A 318 -7.92 -8.81 -14.61
C CYS A 318 -8.90 -9.84 -15.18
N ASP A 319 -8.43 -11.02 -15.55
CA ASP A 319 -9.29 -12.08 -16.10
C ASP A 319 -10.34 -12.57 -15.09
N GLN A 320 -9.98 -12.62 -13.81
CA GLN A 320 -10.87 -13.07 -12.76
C GLN A 320 -11.89 -12.02 -12.33
N TYR A 321 -11.50 -10.74 -12.25
CA TYR A 321 -12.26 -9.75 -11.51
C TYR A 321 -12.55 -8.42 -12.23
N LEU A 322 -11.90 -8.13 -13.36
CA LEU A 322 -12.24 -6.97 -14.18
C LEU A 322 -13.37 -7.37 -15.13
N SER A 323 -14.54 -6.77 -14.97
CA SER A 323 -15.74 -7.14 -15.69
C SER A 323 -16.59 -5.94 -16.08
N GLN A 324 -17.50 -6.14 -17.03
CA GLN A 324 -18.50 -5.16 -17.44
C GLN A 324 -19.87 -5.57 -16.91
N ASN A 325 -20.54 -4.64 -16.26
CA ASN A 325 -21.91 -4.80 -15.80
C ASN A 325 -22.92 -4.73 -16.96
N PRO A 326 -24.17 -5.20 -16.78
CA PRO A 326 -25.21 -5.13 -17.80
C PRO A 326 -25.53 -3.71 -18.30
N ASP A 327 -25.28 -2.69 -17.49
CA ASP A 327 -25.47 -1.27 -17.84
C ASP A 327 -24.27 -0.67 -18.59
N GLY A 328 -23.25 -1.47 -18.87
CA GLY A 328 -22.04 -1.06 -19.58
C GLY A 328 -20.94 -0.50 -18.65
N SER A 329 -21.20 -0.27 -17.38
CA SER A 329 -20.18 0.19 -16.43
C SER A 329 -19.14 -0.90 -16.16
N LEU A 330 -17.90 -0.50 -15.88
CA LEU A 330 -16.81 -1.40 -15.56
C LEU A 330 -16.65 -1.54 -14.04
N GLN A 331 -16.24 -2.71 -13.59
CA GLN A 331 -15.94 -2.97 -12.17
C GLN A 331 -14.74 -3.87 -11.97
N LEU A 332 -14.09 -3.72 -10.83
CA LEU A 332 -13.03 -4.58 -10.34
C LEU A 332 -13.47 -5.21 -9.01
N GLY A 333 -13.65 -6.51 -8.99
CA GLY A 333 -14.07 -7.28 -7.81
C GLY A 333 -12.94 -7.90 -7.00
N GLY A 334 -13.30 -8.85 -6.12
CA GLY A 334 -12.37 -9.66 -5.36
C GLY A 334 -11.51 -8.91 -4.33
N ILE A 335 -11.96 -7.76 -3.84
CA ILE A 335 -11.21 -6.91 -2.93
C ILE A 335 -11.71 -7.09 -1.51
N CYS A 336 -10.84 -7.50 -0.58
CA CYS A 336 -11.14 -7.44 0.85
C CYS A 336 -11.37 -5.98 1.27
N LEU A 337 -12.55 -5.68 1.87
CA LEU A 337 -12.86 -4.29 2.25
C LEU A 337 -11.84 -3.75 3.23
N VAL A 338 -11.67 -4.41 4.36
CA VAL A 338 -10.69 -4.03 5.38
C VAL A 338 -10.36 -5.25 6.24
N ALA A 339 -9.14 -5.38 6.68
CA ALA A 339 -8.78 -6.24 7.79
C ALA A 339 -7.79 -5.54 8.72
N GLY A 340 -7.75 -5.96 9.96
CA GLY A 340 -6.90 -5.39 10.98
C GLY A 340 -6.83 -6.31 12.20
N LEU A 341 -6.22 -5.83 13.25
CA LEU A 341 -6.04 -6.57 14.50
C LEU A 341 -6.57 -5.76 15.68
N GLY A 342 -7.16 -6.43 16.66
CA GLY A 342 -7.67 -5.75 17.85
C GLY A 342 -8.88 -4.86 17.58
N GLY A 343 -9.01 -3.81 18.38
CA GLY A 343 -10.11 -2.85 18.28
C GLY A 343 -11.41 -3.34 18.93
N LYS A 344 -12.47 -2.55 18.77
CA LYS A 344 -13.78 -2.81 19.39
C LYS A 344 -14.45 -4.08 18.86
N ASP A 345 -14.12 -4.48 17.64
CA ASP A 345 -14.71 -5.64 16.96
C ASP A 345 -13.97 -6.95 17.28
N HIS A 346 -13.05 -6.92 18.24
CA HIS A 346 -12.26 -8.07 18.67
C HIS A 346 -11.62 -8.88 17.53
N ARG A 347 -11.01 -8.17 16.56
CA ARG A 347 -10.34 -8.78 15.40
C ARG A 347 -9.11 -9.56 15.86
N ASP A 348 -9.26 -10.87 15.91
CA ASP A 348 -8.28 -11.78 16.52
C ASP A 348 -7.23 -12.32 15.54
N GLY A 349 -7.35 -11.98 14.25
CA GLY A 349 -6.45 -12.46 13.20
C GLY A 349 -6.57 -13.94 12.87
N SER A 350 -7.63 -14.62 13.35
CA SER A 350 -7.95 -16.02 13.00
C SER A 350 -8.40 -16.16 11.54
N LEU A 351 -8.39 -17.38 11.01
CA LEU A 351 -8.97 -17.68 9.70
C LEU A 351 -10.44 -17.28 9.63
N ALA A 352 -11.21 -17.61 10.67
CA ALA A 352 -12.62 -17.26 10.75
C ALA A 352 -12.84 -15.75 10.65
N TYR A 353 -11.98 -14.95 11.31
CA TYR A 353 -12.02 -13.50 11.22
C TYR A 353 -11.73 -13.03 9.78
N TYR A 354 -10.61 -13.42 9.18
CA TYR A 354 -10.27 -12.98 7.84
C TYR A 354 -11.32 -13.37 6.80
N PHE A 355 -11.90 -14.57 6.91
CA PHE A 355 -12.93 -15.05 5.97
C PHE A 355 -14.29 -14.37 6.18
N SER A 356 -14.52 -13.74 7.33
CA SER A 356 -15.74 -12.96 7.60
C SER A 356 -15.69 -11.53 7.04
N GLU A 357 -14.54 -11.04 6.66
CA GLU A 357 -14.40 -9.67 6.14
C GLU A 357 -15.10 -9.53 4.79
N PRO A 358 -15.86 -8.43 4.56
CA PRO A 358 -16.58 -8.24 3.31
C PRO A 358 -15.68 -8.18 2.10
N VAL A 359 -16.06 -8.89 1.02
CA VAL A 359 -15.48 -8.76 -0.31
C VAL A 359 -16.29 -7.75 -1.10
N VAL A 360 -15.60 -6.79 -1.72
CA VAL A 360 -16.24 -5.65 -2.41
C VAL A 360 -15.66 -5.44 -3.80
N CYS A 361 -16.35 -4.59 -4.57
CA CYS A 361 -15.87 -4.08 -5.84
C CYS A 361 -15.40 -2.63 -5.70
N ASN A 362 -14.49 -2.22 -6.57
CA ASN A 362 -14.08 -0.83 -6.81
C ASN A 362 -13.44 -0.11 -5.61
N ASP A 363 -12.99 -0.82 -4.57
CA ASP A 363 -12.29 -0.18 -3.46
C ASP A 363 -10.85 0.15 -3.84
N ALA A 364 -10.41 1.36 -3.50
CA ALA A 364 -9.08 1.87 -3.84
C ALA A 364 -7.93 1.03 -3.28
N LYS A 365 -8.15 0.25 -2.22
CA LYS A 365 -7.14 -0.66 -1.68
C LYS A 365 -6.77 -1.81 -2.64
N GLY A 366 -7.64 -2.08 -3.63
CA GLY A 366 -7.36 -2.99 -4.75
C GLY A 366 -7.16 -2.24 -6.07
N VAL A 367 -8.00 -1.23 -6.35
CA VAL A 367 -7.93 -0.45 -7.60
C VAL A 367 -6.59 0.28 -7.72
N GLY A 368 -6.18 1.03 -6.68
CA GLY A 368 -4.92 1.78 -6.70
C GLY A 368 -3.71 0.90 -7.03
N PRO A 369 -3.48 -0.20 -6.30
CA PRO A 369 -2.41 -1.16 -6.61
C PRO A 369 -2.47 -1.76 -8.02
N LEU A 370 -3.67 -2.10 -8.51
CA LEU A 370 -3.80 -2.63 -9.88
C LEU A 370 -3.46 -1.58 -10.93
N VAL A 371 -3.87 -0.32 -10.72
CA VAL A 371 -3.49 0.78 -11.59
C VAL A 371 -2.00 1.06 -11.54
N LEU A 372 -1.35 0.99 -10.37
CA LEU A 372 0.10 1.08 -10.25
C LEU A 372 0.80 -0.05 -11.03
N ALA A 373 0.32 -1.29 -10.93
CA ALA A 373 0.84 -2.39 -11.75
C ALA A 373 0.60 -2.15 -13.25
N TYR A 374 -0.56 -1.59 -13.62
CA TYR A 374 -0.88 -1.21 -15.01
C TYR A 374 0.10 -0.16 -15.55
N THR A 375 0.49 0.85 -14.76
CA THR A 375 1.50 1.83 -15.21
C THR A 375 2.82 1.16 -15.55
N GLU A 376 3.26 0.19 -14.76
CA GLU A 376 4.48 -0.60 -15.05
C GLU A 376 4.32 -1.48 -16.31
N MET A 377 3.13 -2.01 -16.56
CA MET A 377 2.84 -2.82 -17.76
C MET A 377 2.87 -1.99 -19.06
N ILE A 378 2.36 -0.76 -19.05
CA ILE A 378 2.37 0.12 -20.22
C ILE A 378 3.71 0.83 -20.42
N ALA A 379 4.47 1.09 -19.37
CA ALA A 379 5.81 1.68 -19.45
C ALA A 379 6.81 0.79 -20.21
N LYS A 380 6.54 -0.51 -20.35
CA LYS A 380 7.37 -1.49 -21.07
C LYS A 380 7.24 -1.42 -22.60
N LYS A 381 6.23 -0.68 -23.09
CA LYS A 381 5.98 -0.54 -24.54
C LYS A 381 6.73 0.66 -25.11
#